data_9fb8e143204be3e06cf5029c10b1d8c8
#
_entry.id   9fb8e143204be3e06cf5029c10b1d8c8
#
_cell.length_a   1.000
_cell.length_b   1.000
_cell.length_c   1.000
_cell.angle_alpha   90.00
_cell.angle_beta   90.00
_cell.angle_gamma   90.00
#
_symmetry.space_group_name_H-M   'P 1'
#
loop_
_entity.id
_entity.type
_entity.pdbx_description
1 polymer ?
#
loop_
_entity_poly.entity_id
_entity_poly.type
_entity_poly.pdbx_seq_one_letter_code
_entity_poly.pdbx_strand_id
1 'polypeptide(L)' 'MYYFVTELQTRPDGIINSTITTRSSLATGLSYYYSRAAAAVTSEQFLAVALTLQDQNGTILENQCFDTVYEASE' A
#
# COMPACT_ATOMS: atom_id res chain seq x y z
N MET A 1 -16.81 7.16 10.88
CA MET A 1 -15.87 6.02 10.96
C MET A 1 -14.59 6.37 10.26
N TYR A 2 -13.46 5.93 10.79
CA TYR A 2 -12.16 6.19 10.19
C TYR A 2 -11.69 4.99 9.39
N TYR A 3 -10.88 5.26 8.39
CA TYR A 3 -10.29 4.26 7.50
C TYR A 3 -8.78 4.46 7.45
N PHE A 4 -8.04 3.36 7.43
CA PHE A 4 -6.58 3.39 7.45
C PHE A 4 -6.03 2.72 6.21
N VAL A 5 -5.13 3.43 5.52
CA VAL A 5 -4.39 2.85 4.40
C VAL A 5 -2.97 2.60 4.91
N THR A 6 -2.59 1.33 4.94
CA THR A 6 -1.26 0.91 5.38
C THR A 6 -0.45 0.52 4.16
N GLU A 7 0.75 1.07 4.06
CA GLU A 7 1.67 0.75 2.98
C GLU A 7 2.97 0.22 3.56
N LEU A 8 3.36 -0.99 3.15
CA LEU A 8 4.64 -1.61 3.51
C LEU A 8 5.50 -1.69 2.27
N GLN A 9 6.67 -1.07 2.31
CA GLN A 9 7.60 -1.03 1.18
C GLN A 9 8.87 -1.79 1.55
N THR A 10 9.17 -2.87 0.82
CA THR A 10 10.39 -3.64 1.04
C THR A 10 11.45 -3.15 0.07
N ARG A 11 12.52 -2.59 0.61
CA ARG A 11 13.61 -2.05 -0.18
C ARG A 11 14.60 -3.16 -0.58
N PRO A 12 15.38 -2.95 -1.65
CA PRO A 12 16.40 -3.94 -2.06
C PRO A 12 17.45 -4.23 -0.98
N ASP A 13 17.69 -3.29 -0.07
CA ASP A 13 18.65 -3.48 1.01
C ASP A 13 18.07 -4.23 2.20
N GLY A 14 16.82 -4.65 2.11
CA GLY A 14 16.15 -5.41 3.18
C GLY A 14 15.43 -4.55 4.21
N ILE A 15 15.50 -3.23 4.08
CA ILE A 15 14.81 -2.33 4.99
C ILE A 15 13.34 -2.25 4.59
N ILE A 16 12.44 -2.31 5.57
CA ILE A 16 11.01 -2.20 5.33
C ILE A 16 10.53 -0.87 5.89
N ASN A 17 9.93 -0.06 5.02
CA ASN A 17 9.28 1.18 5.41
C ASN A 17 7.79 0.93 5.56
N SER A 18 7.20 1.49 6.61
CA SER A 18 5.75 1.38 6.80
C SER A 18 5.15 2.77 6.99
N THR A 19 3.98 2.97 6.39
CA THR A 19 3.25 4.24 6.47
C THR A 19 1.79 3.92 6.70
N ILE A 20 1.16 4.64 7.63
CA ILE A 20 -0.26 4.53 7.89
C ILE A 20 -0.89 5.90 7.67
N THR A 21 -1.87 5.96 6.78
CA THR A 21 -2.59 7.19 6.47
C THR A 21 -4.05 7.02 6.88
N THR A 22 -4.59 7.99 7.62
CA THR A 22 -5.96 7.96 8.11
C THR A 22 -6.84 8.84 7.25
N ARG A 23 -8.03 8.35 6.92
CA ARG A 23 -9.06 9.12 6.21
C ARG A 23 -10.38 8.99 6.94
N SER A 24 -11.23 10.01 6.83
CA SER A 24 -12.49 10.07 7.57
C SER A 24 -13.69 9.56 6.78
N SER A 25 -13.52 9.20 5.52
CA SER A 25 -14.60 8.64 4.71
C SER A 25 -14.08 7.51 3.84
N LEU A 26 -14.99 6.59 3.47
CA LEU A 26 -14.62 5.48 2.59
C LEU A 26 -14.17 5.99 1.23
N ALA A 27 -14.84 7.00 0.69
CA ALA A 27 -14.50 7.53 -0.62
C ALA A 27 -13.07 8.07 -0.66
N THR A 28 -12.67 8.85 0.35
CA THR A 28 -11.31 9.38 0.39
C THR A 28 -10.28 8.30 0.71
N GLY A 29 -10.66 7.31 1.51
CA GLY A 29 -9.80 6.15 1.78
C GLY A 29 -9.52 5.35 0.53
N LEU A 30 -10.55 5.05 -0.25
CA LEU A 30 -10.41 4.34 -1.52
C LEU A 30 -9.59 5.15 -2.53
N SER A 31 -9.87 6.44 -2.63
CA SER A 31 -9.13 7.31 -3.54
C SER A 31 -7.63 7.30 -3.23
N TYR A 32 -7.29 7.43 -1.97
CA TYR A 32 -5.89 7.38 -1.55
C TYR A 32 -5.28 6.00 -1.80
N TYR A 33 -6.02 4.94 -1.47
CA TYR A 33 -5.56 3.57 -1.67
C TYR A 33 -5.22 3.32 -3.13
N TYR A 34 -6.12 3.67 -4.06
CA TYR A 34 -5.89 3.44 -5.49
C TYR A 34 -4.76 4.34 -6.02
N SER A 35 -4.61 5.54 -5.49
CA SER A 35 -3.50 6.41 -5.85
C SER A 35 -2.16 5.75 -5.48
N ARG A 36 -2.07 5.17 -4.27
CA ARG A 36 -0.86 4.49 -3.86
C ARG A 36 -0.64 3.19 -4.61
N ALA A 37 -1.71 2.48 -4.97
CA ALA A 37 -1.62 1.28 -5.78
C ALA A 37 -1.04 1.60 -7.16
N ALA A 38 -1.51 2.69 -7.78
CA ALA A 38 -0.99 3.11 -9.07
C ALA A 38 0.51 3.45 -8.98
N ALA A 39 0.94 4.11 -7.92
CA ALA A 39 2.34 4.41 -7.71
C ALA A 39 3.17 3.14 -7.50
N ALA A 40 2.63 2.16 -6.77
CA ALA A 40 3.31 0.91 -6.51
C ALA A 40 3.52 0.09 -7.78
N VAL A 41 2.52 0.05 -8.65
CA VAL A 41 2.59 -0.71 -9.91
C VAL A 41 3.72 -0.21 -10.80
N THR A 42 4.00 1.08 -10.77
CA THR A 42 5.03 1.68 -11.61
C THR A 42 6.36 1.89 -10.89
N SER A 43 6.44 1.53 -9.61
CA SER A 43 7.66 1.73 -8.84
C SER A 43 8.74 0.73 -9.26
N GLU A 44 9.99 1.21 -9.35
CA GLU A 44 11.15 0.38 -9.61
C GLU A 44 12.15 0.44 -8.45
N GLN A 45 11.75 1.04 -7.32
CA GLN A 45 12.64 1.28 -6.18
C GLN A 45 12.50 0.23 -5.07
N PHE A 46 11.44 -0.55 -5.09
CA PHE A 46 11.13 -1.48 -4.01
C PHE A 46 10.99 -2.90 -4.56
N LEU A 47 11.41 -3.89 -3.75
CA LEU A 47 11.19 -5.29 -4.10
C LEU A 47 9.71 -5.65 -4.04
N ALA A 48 9.00 -5.10 -3.07
CA ALA A 48 7.59 -5.35 -2.91
C ALA A 48 6.91 -4.17 -2.23
N VAL A 49 5.65 -3.93 -2.56
CA VAL A 49 4.81 -2.95 -1.88
C VAL A 49 3.50 -3.64 -1.54
N ALA A 50 3.18 -3.71 -0.26
CA ALA A 50 1.92 -4.28 0.22
C ALA A 50 1.01 -3.14 0.68
N LEU A 51 -0.22 -3.11 0.18
CA LEU A 51 -1.20 -2.09 0.51
C LEU A 51 -2.43 -2.72 1.13
N THR A 52 -2.94 -2.11 2.19
CA THR A 52 -4.15 -2.56 2.86
C THR A 52 -5.02 -1.35 3.19
N LEU A 53 -6.31 -1.46 2.89
CA LEU A 53 -7.31 -0.49 3.35
C LEU A 53 -8.23 -1.21 4.33
N GLN A 54 -8.33 -0.69 5.55
CA GLN A 54 -9.18 -1.25 6.59
C GLN A 54 -9.97 -0.16 7.29
N ASP A 55 -11.05 -0.55 7.96
CA ASP A 55 -11.80 0.38 8.80
C ASP A 55 -11.24 0.37 10.23
N GLN A 56 -11.80 1.21 11.09
CA GLN A 56 -11.33 1.34 12.47
C GLN A 56 -11.60 0.10 13.32
N ASN A 57 -12.43 -0.81 12.85
CA ASN A 57 -12.72 -2.07 13.54
C ASN A 57 -11.81 -3.20 13.08
N GLY A 58 -10.91 -2.92 12.16
CA GLY A 58 -9.98 -3.93 11.66
C GLY A 58 -10.48 -4.72 10.47
N THR A 59 -11.66 -4.40 9.93
CA THR A 59 -12.16 -5.10 8.75
C THR A 59 -11.38 -4.66 7.52
N ILE A 60 -10.77 -5.61 6.83
CA ILE A 60 -9.99 -5.32 5.64
C ILE A 60 -10.94 -5.22 4.45
N LEU A 61 -10.91 -4.06 3.78
CA LEU A 61 -11.78 -3.76 2.65
C LEU A 61 -11.07 -4.01 1.32
N GLU A 62 -9.78 -3.72 1.26
CA GLU A 62 -8.94 -3.93 0.07
C GLU A 62 -7.54 -4.30 0.52
N ASN A 63 -6.89 -5.20 -0.20
CA ASN A 63 -5.47 -5.44 0.00
C ASN A 63 -4.84 -5.93 -1.30
N GLN A 64 -3.60 -5.53 -1.54
CA GLN A 64 -2.84 -5.93 -2.71
C GLN A 64 -1.35 -5.91 -2.40
N CYS A 65 -0.60 -6.75 -3.11
CA CYS A 65 0.86 -6.78 -3.00
C CYS A 65 1.45 -6.73 -4.41
N PHE A 66 2.45 -5.88 -4.60
CA PHE A 66 3.11 -5.67 -5.89
C PHE A 66 4.60 -6.01 -5.75
N ASP A 67 5.10 -6.90 -6.61
CA ASP A 67 6.51 -7.34 -6.64
C ASP A 67 7.21 -6.91 -7.91
N THR A 68 6.83 -5.77 -8.46
CA THR A 68 7.26 -5.40 -9.82
C THR A 68 8.78 -5.27 -9.96
N VAL A 69 9.45 -4.77 -8.93
CA VAL A 69 10.89 -4.60 -8.98
C VAL A 69 11.59 -5.95 -9.05
N TYR A 70 11.07 -6.91 -8.32
CA TYR A 70 11.66 -8.24 -8.30
C TYR A 70 11.61 -8.89 -9.67
N GLU A 71 10.50 -8.75 -10.37
CA GLU A 71 10.37 -9.31 -11.72
C GLU A 71 11.31 -8.63 -12.69
N ALA A 72 11.48 -7.34 -12.57
CA ALA A 72 12.35 -6.58 -13.48
C ALA A 72 13.82 -7.00 -13.35
N SER A 73 14.22 -7.51 -12.21
CA SER A 73 15.61 -7.89 -11.98
C SER A 73 15.98 -9.23 -12.59
N GLU A 74 15.00 -9.95 -13.05
CA GLU A 74 15.26 -11.23 -13.68
C GLU A 74 15.47 -11.09 -15.18
#